data_d59f2f3c5f1c3f640f4b3864a4e169d3
#
_entry.id   d59f2f3c5f1c3f640f4b3864a4e169d3
#
_cell.length_a   1.000
_cell.length_b   1.000
_cell.length_c   1.000
_cell.angle_alpha   90.00
_cell.angle_beta   90.00
_cell.angle_gamma   90.00
#
_symmetry.space_group_name_H-M   'P 1'
#
loop_
_entity.id
_entity.type
_entity.pdbx_description
1 polymer ?
#
loop_
_entity_poly.entity_id
_entity_poly.type
_entity_poly.pdbx_seq_one_letter_code
_entity_poly.pdbx_strand_id
1 'polypeptide(L)'
;MKTVITQVKSATKKIRQNTLFIGIASLIWLLYRSGTKPSRVRYPCQQACLANVSMYLSPAILPLAHRLIRVRETLTVRAVLRAVCMVTLFFSCFLLIEAIAERVPALYAPLVSEAMLQHGTIGIRLNTENSIGRPVYATSPQALQLPVPNRVVSVHDSRATNWDHQTGYHWQYIDQEAVDNMVARGVMALTERTNTVDAWNDLIPYQPGEEVVIKLNFNNAGCSGYNNQIDGYPEPVNAVIDGLTSIGVPPGNIWITDPSRVVPARFRDRITSSDVQYYSYGSCGGPNYHAVDYVDSDSPDTSVAQCPAGEKIRPSQVFVDAEHLINIPILKSHGPYITLALKNHYGSVIYRDNTLDSMHAYFNQDGNPQGCDLETENILADINDNPHIRDKTRLVIGDGLFGNPYVNDGSVERWDIFNNDDPNILFFSTDPVAISSVMMDYIVAERGNQDHEHLHAAASLGLGVHEHWDSFENKHYSAIDYQIIDLDSPQVYLPIVLPNYTRLRSRRWR
;
A
#
# COMPACT_ATOMS: atom_id res chain seq x y z
N MET A 1 37.63 5.29 -50.75
CA MET A 1 36.93 6.47 -50.19
C MET A 1 35.41 6.46 -50.47
N LYS A 2 34.94 6.30 -51.72
CA LYS A 2 33.48 6.27 -52.02
C LYS A 2 32.73 5.16 -51.30
N THR A 3 33.29 3.97 -51.15
CA THR A 3 32.64 2.81 -50.48
C THR A 3 32.45 3.03 -48.98
N VAL A 4 33.41 3.65 -48.28
CA VAL A 4 33.33 3.99 -46.87
C VAL A 4 32.26 5.04 -46.60
N ILE A 5 32.17 6.05 -47.47
CA ILE A 5 31.14 7.10 -47.36
C ILE A 5 29.73 6.53 -47.57
N THR A 6 29.58 5.54 -48.45
CA THR A 6 28.28 4.85 -48.66
C THR A 6 27.89 3.99 -47.47
N GLN A 7 28.85 3.26 -46.87
CA GLN A 7 28.60 2.47 -45.66
C GLN A 7 28.24 3.33 -44.44
N VAL A 8 28.93 4.45 -44.23
CA VAL A 8 28.65 5.41 -43.18
C VAL A 8 27.25 6.04 -43.37
N LYS A 9 26.88 6.41 -44.59
CA LYS A 9 25.54 6.95 -44.91
C LYS A 9 24.44 5.90 -44.66
N SER A 10 24.68 4.63 -44.96
CA SER A 10 23.74 3.54 -44.72
C SER A 10 23.59 3.27 -43.22
N ALA A 11 24.68 3.22 -42.47
CA ALA A 11 24.67 3.03 -41.02
C ALA A 11 23.95 4.18 -40.31
N THR A 12 24.25 5.43 -40.66
CA THR A 12 23.55 6.61 -40.10
C THR A 12 22.07 6.64 -40.43
N LYS A 13 21.65 6.18 -41.61
CA LYS A 13 20.25 6.09 -42.00
C LYS A 13 19.52 5.02 -41.13
N LYS A 14 20.15 3.87 -40.90
CA LYS A 14 19.61 2.77 -40.09
C LYS A 14 19.50 3.16 -38.59
N ILE A 15 20.52 3.84 -38.06
CA ILE A 15 20.50 4.38 -36.68
C ILE A 15 19.37 5.40 -36.55
N ARG A 16 19.23 6.34 -37.48
CA ARG A 16 18.17 7.35 -37.44
C ARG A 16 16.77 6.78 -37.57
N GLN A 17 16.58 5.68 -38.30
CA GLN A 17 15.32 4.97 -38.40
C GLN A 17 14.98 4.28 -37.06
N ASN A 18 15.95 3.64 -36.42
CA ASN A 18 15.76 2.97 -35.12
C ASN A 18 15.46 3.97 -34.00
N THR A 19 16.15 5.10 -33.94
CA THR A 19 15.91 6.14 -32.93
C THR A 19 14.54 6.80 -33.09
N LEU A 20 14.09 7.04 -34.33
CA LEU A 20 12.75 7.56 -34.59
C LEU A 20 11.68 6.54 -34.17
N PHE A 21 11.90 5.26 -34.42
CA PHE A 21 11.00 4.19 -34.00
C PHE A 21 10.88 4.12 -32.46
N ILE A 22 12.02 4.18 -31.76
CA ILE A 22 12.04 4.20 -30.28
C ILE A 22 11.25 5.41 -29.74
N GLY A 23 11.45 6.60 -30.31
CA GLY A 23 10.73 7.80 -29.90
C GLY A 23 9.21 7.70 -30.11
N ILE A 24 8.78 7.13 -31.25
CA ILE A 24 7.35 6.93 -31.55
C ILE A 24 6.74 5.86 -30.63
N ALA A 25 7.42 4.75 -30.42
CA ALA A 25 6.96 3.69 -29.52
C ALA A 25 6.83 4.21 -28.08
N SER A 26 7.83 4.99 -27.61
CA SER A 26 7.79 5.63 -26.29
C SER A 26 6.63 6.63 -26.16
N LEU A 27 6.34 7.40 -27.21
CA LEU A 27 5.19 8.33 -27.20
C LEU A 27 3.86 7.58 -27.14
N ILE A 28 3.71 6.50 -27.92
CA ILE A 28 2.49 5.67 -27.89
C ILE A 28 2.31 5.07 -26.51
N TRP A 29 3.35 4.52 -25.90
CA TRP A 29 3.33 3.95 -24.57
C TRP A 29 3.00 4.99 -23.50
N LEU A 30 3.61 6.17 -23.56
CA LEU A 30 3.34 7.28 -22.67
C LEU A 30 1.86 7.70 -22.74
N LEU A 31 1.31 7.85 -23.94
CA LEU A 31 -0.09 8.21 -24.13
C LEU A 31 -1.06 7.10 -23.69
N TYR A 32 -0.71 5.86 -23.96
CA TYR A 32 -1.53 4.72 -23.55
C TYR A 32 -1.63 4.58 -22.03
N ARG A 33 -0.49 4.70 -21.32
CA ARG A 33 -0.43 4.47 -19.87
C ARG A 33 -0.77 5.72 -19.04
N SER A 34 -0.48 6.92 -19.54
CA SER A 34 -0.65 8.18 -18.79
C SER A 34 -1.77 9.06 -19.33
N GLY A 35 -2.30 8.77 -20.52
CA GLY A 35 -3.33 9.62 -21.16
C GLY A 35 -4.65 9.69 -20.40
N THR A 36 -5.00 8.62 -19.67
CA THR A 36 -6.20 8.56 -18.82
C THR A 36 -5.90 8.87 -17.35
N LYS A 37 -4.65 8.75 -16.91
CA LYS A 37 -4.19 8.99 -15.54
C LYS A 37 -2.87 9.76 -15.56
N PRO A 38 -2.91 11.10 -15.55
CA PRO A 38 -1.71 11.94 -15.66
C PRO A 38 -0.67 11.74 -14.55
N SER A 39 -1.09 11.33 -13.35
CA SER A 39 -0.18 11.04 -12.22
C SER A 39 0.86 9.97 -12.56
N ARG A 40 0.53 9.03 -13.45
CA ARG A 40 1.46 7.97 -13.89
C ARG A 40 2.68 8.46 -14.67
N VAL A 41 2.69 9.71 -15.16
CA VAL A 41 3.87 10.31 -15.80
C VAL A 41 5.09 10.33 -14.87
N ARG A 42 4.88 10.31 -13.55
CA ARG A 42 5.95 10.29 -12.55
C ARG A 42 6.64 8.93 -12.37
N TYR A 43 6.08 7.85 -12.89
CA TYR A 43 6.70 6.53 -12.79
C TYR A 43 8.02 6.44 -13.58
N PRO A 44 9.04 5.72 -13.05
CA PRO A 44 10.36 5.65 -13.69
C PRO A 44 10.29 5.21 -15.16
N CYS A 45 9.42 4.26 -15.52
CA CYS A 45 9.23 3.81 -16.90
C CYS A 45 8.61 4.89 -17.80
N GLN A 46 7.71 5.73 -17.28
CA GLN A 46 7.11 6.84 -18.00
C GLN A 46 8.09 8.00 -18.14
N GLN A 47 8.92 8.25 -17.13
CA GLN A 47 10.03 9.21 -17.19
C GLN A 47 11.06 8.80 -18.25
N ALA A 48 11.39 7.50 -18.35
CA ALA A 48 12.25 6.97 -19.41
C ALA A 48 11.61 7.16 -20.81
N CYS A 49 10.29 6.90 -20.94
CA CYS A 49 9.57 7.15 -22.19
C CYS A 49 9.56 8.64 -22.55
N LEU A 50 9.37 9.52 -21.58
CA LEU A 50 9.38 10.96 -21.76
C LEU A 50 10.77 11.46 -22.23
N ALA A 51 11.84 10.94 -21.62
CA ALA A 51 13.22 11.21 -22.03
C ALA A 51 13.48 10.75 -23.47
N ASN A 52 13.02 9.56 -23.85
CA ASN A 52 13.13 9.04 -25.21
C ASN A 52 12.33 9.89 -26.23
N VAL A 53 11.12 10.31 -25.89
CA VAL A 53 10.31 11.22 -26.71
C VAL A 53 11.06 12.54 -26.92
N SER A 54 11.57 13.15 -25.86
CA SER A 54 12.33 14.39 -25.92
C SER A 54 13.61 14.24 -26.76
N MET A 55 14.36 13.19 -26.55
CA MET A 55 15.67 12.98 -27.19
C MET A 55 15.55 12.60 -28.65
N TYR A 56 14.56 11.78 -29.02
CA TYR A 56 14.51 11.20 -30.38
C TYR A 56 13.45 11.81 -31.29
N LEU A 57 12.36 12.39 -30.75
CA LEU A 57 11.34 13.04 -31.59
C LEU A 57 11.55 14.53 -31.77
N SER A 58 12.06 15.28 -30.78
CA SER A 58 12.29 16.73 -30.94
C SER A 58 13.20 17.10 -32.12
N PRO A 59 14.33 16.42 -32.35
CA PRO A 59 15.20 16.73 -33.50
C PRO A 59 14.55 16.43 -34.86
N ALA A 60 13.54 15.54 -34.90
CA ALA A 60 12.81 15.21 -36.12
C ALA A 60 11.64 16.18 -36.39
N ILE A 61 10.99 16.64 -35.34
CA ILE A 61 9.80 17.52 -35.41
C ILE A 61 10.19 18.97 -35.71
N LEU A 62 11.26 19.49 -35.12
CA LEU A 62 11.70 20.88 -35.32
C LEU A 62 11.96 21.24 -36.77
N PRO A 63 12.73 20.47 -37.56
CA PRO A 63 12.96 20.79 -39.01
C PRO A 63 11.69 20.62 -39.85
N LEU A 64 10.79 19.69 -39.47
CA LEU A 64 9.52 19.46 -40.15
C LEU A 64 8.57 20.65 -39.94
N ALA A 65 8.46 21.12 -38.70
CA ALA A 65 7.68 22.32 -38.35
C ALA A 65 8.20 23.54 -39.08
N HIS A 66 9.53 23.72 -39.19
CA HIS A 66 10.14 24.84 -39.93
C HIS A 66 9.89 24.75 -41.43
N ARG A 67 9.83 23.56 -42.04
CA ARG A 67 9.47 23.37 -43.44
C ARG A 67 8.00 23.63 -43.72
N LEU A 68 7.10 23.17 -42.84
CA LEU A 68 5.65 23.35 -42.96
C LEU A 68 5.21 24.80 -42.79
N ILE A 69 5.94 25.61 -42.02
CA ILE A 69 5.71 27.06 -41.87
C ILE A 69 5.97 27.81 -43.18
N ARG A 70 6.83 27.28 -44.08
CA ARG A 70 7.16 27.88 -45.39
C ARG A 70 6.19 27.50 -46.51
N VAL A 71 5.30 26.51 -46.32
CA VAL A 71 4.33 26.12 -47.33
C VAL A 71 3.15 27.09 -47.32
N ARG A 72 2.87 27.67 -48.47
CA ARG A 72 1.80 28.64 -48.71
C ARG A 72 0.48 27.89 -48.92
N GLU A 73 -0.16 27.40 -47.87
CA GLU A 73 -1.45 26.68 -47.98
C GLU A 73 -2.55 27.28 -47.07
N THR A 74 -3.81 26.88 -47.36
CA THR A 74 -5.09 27.43 -46.92
C THR A 74 -5.22 27.72 -45.41
N LEU A 75 -6.07 28.68 -45.05
CA LEU A 75 -6.26 29.21 -43.71
C LEU A 75 -6.51 28.12 -42.63
N THR A 76 -7.14 27.03 -42.99
CA THR A 76 -7.47 25.90 -42.10
C THR A 76 -6.26 25.07 -41.66
N VAL A 77 -5.34 24.79 -42.57
CA VAL A 77 -4.10 24.04 -42.28
C VAL A 77 -3.19 24.86 -41.35
N ARG A 78 -3.15 26.20 -41.56
CA ARG A 78 -2.38 27.10 -40.69
C ARG A 78 -2.95 27.15 -39.24
N ALA A 79 -4.25 27.08 -39.10
CA ALA A 79 -4.90 27.09 -37.77
C ALA A 79 -4.59 25.78 -37.02
N VAL A 80 -4.68 24.62 -37.66
CA VAL A 80 -4.35 23.31 -37.07
C VAL A 80 -2.86 23.23 -36.74
N LEU A 81 -1.97 23.69 -37.63
CA LEU A 81 -0.52 23.70 -37.35
C LEU A 81 -0.15 24.63 -36.18
N ARG A 82 -0.78 25.80 -36.08
CA ARG A 82 -0.59 26.71 -34.96
C ARG A 82 -1.08 26.08 -33.65
N ALA A 83 -2.23 25.41 -33.65
CA ALA A 83 -2.75 24.70 -32.50
C ALA A 83 -1.82 23.56 -32.03
N VAL A 84 -1.30 22.76 -32.97
CA VAL A 84 -0.34 21.68 -32.64
C VAL A 84 0.99 22.27 -32.13
N CYS A 85 1.51 23.34 -32.75
CA CYS A 85 2.72 24.00 -32.22
C CYS A 85 2.52 24.65 -30.87
N MET A 86 1.35 25.25 -30.61
CA MET A 86 1.02 25.82 -29.30
C MET A 86 0.90 24.76 -28.23
N VAL A 87 0.25 23.63 -28.50
CA VAL A 87 0.12 22.51 -27.57
C VAL A 87 1.50 21.90 -27.27
N THR A 88 2.35 21.69 -28.27
CA THR A 88 3.71 21.18 -28.03
C THR A 88 4.59 22.16 -27.27
N LEU A 89 4.47 23.47 -27.55
CA LEU A 89 5.20 24.51 -26.82
C LEU A 89 4.72 24.60 -25.36
N PHE A 90 3.43 24.58 -25.15
CA PHE A 90 2.82 24.57 -23.80
C PHE A 90 3.26 23.36 -22.98
N PHE A 91 3.24 22.17 -23.57
CA PHE A 91 3.69 20.94 -22.92
C PHE A 91 5.20 20.98 -22.61
N SER A 92 6.02 21.53 -23.52
CA SER A 92 7.46 21.68 -23.31
C SER A 92 7.78 22.71 -22.22
N CYS A 93 7.04 23.83 -22.16
CA CYS A 93 7.16 24.82 -21.08
C CYS A 93 6.69 24.27 -19.75
N PHE A 94 5.61 23.50 -19.71
CA PHE A 94 5.11 22.88 -18.49
C PHE A 94 6.14 21.90 -17.90
N LEU A 95 6.73 21.03 -18.74
CA LEU A 95 7.77 20.11 -18.32
C LEU A 95 9.07 20.82 -17.87
N LEU A 96 9.39 21.96 -18.47
CA LEU A 96 10.53 22.77 -18.04
C LEU A 96 10.27 23.42 -16.68
N ILE A 97 9.06 23.88 -16.44
CA ILE A 97 8.65 24.45 -15.15
C ILE A 97 8.67 23.37 -14.04
N GLU A 98 8.16 22.16 -14.32
CA GLU A 98 8.25 21.05 -13.36
C GLU A 98 9.71 20.64 -13.09
N ALA A 99 10.53 20.50 -14.10
CA ALA A 99 11.95 20.18 -13.94
C ALA A 99 12.75 21.26 -13.17
N ILE A 100 12.34 22.53 -13.29
CA ILE A 100 12.91 23.65 -12.51
C ILE A 100 12.34 23.60 -11.07
N ALA A 101 11.06 23.33 -10.88
CA ALA A 101 10.43 23.23 -9.56
C ALA A 101 11.01 22.08 -8.73
N GLU A 102 11.37 20.96 -9.35
CA GLU A 102 12.06 19.85 -8.65
C GLU A 102 13.52 20.16 -8.28
N ARG A 103 14.20 21.01 -9.02
CA ARG A 103 15.61 21.38 -8.76
C ARG A 103 15.76 22.56 -7.79
N VAL A 104 14.77 23.42 -7.69
CA VAL A 104 14.79 24.57 -6.81
C VAL A 104 14.96 24.19 -5.32
N PRO A 105 14.25 23.19 -4.77
CA PRO A 105 14.46 22.76 -3.39
C PRO A 105 15.87 22.19 -3.16
N ALA A 106 16.42 21.45 -4.10
CA ALA A 106 17.76 20.87 -3.97
C ALA A 106 18.90 21.91 -4.04
N LEU A 107 18.67 23.01 -4.73
CA LEU A 107 19.63 24.13 -4.80
C LEU A 107 19.64 25.01 -3.55
N TYR A 108 18.52 25.12 -2.86
CA TYR A 108 18.38 25.96 -1.65
C TYR A 108 18.48 25.19 -0.34
N ALA A 109 18.39 23.86 -0.34
CA ALA A 109 18.51 23.05 0.87
C ALA A 109 19.79 23.28 1.68
N PRO A 110 20.99 23.40 1.07
CA PRO A 110 22.21 23.70 1.81
C PRO A 110 22.22 25.12 2.42
N LEU A 111 21.66 26.11 1.72
CA LEU A 111 21.61 27.51 2.18
C LEU A 111 20.65 27.71 3.34
N VAL A 112 19.52 26.98 3.34
CA VAL A 112 18.52 27.04 4.43
C VAL A 112 19.04 26.33 5.68
N SER A 113 19.79 25.22 5.53
CA SER A 113 20.36 24.50 6.67
C SER A 113 21.45 25.30 7.39
N GLU A 114 22.28 26.06 6.66
CA GLU A 114 23.33 26.90 7.22
C GLU A 114 22.76 28.15 7.91
N ALA A 115 21.69 28.75 7.36
CA ALA A 115 20.99 29.88 7.96
C ALA A 115 20.23 29.51 9.26
N MET A 116 19.68 28.30 9.35
CA MET A 116 19.00 27.82 10.55
C MET A 116 19.96 27.47 11.70
N LEU A 117 21.20 27.13 11.40
CA LEU A 117 22.23 26.83 12.42
C LEU A 117 22.87 28.08 13.03
N GLN A 118 22.80 29.24 12.37
CA GLN A 118 23.45 30.47 12.85
C GLN A 118 22.52 31.47 13.53
N HIS A 119 21.22 31.46 13.30
CA HIS A 119 20.29 32.41 13.91
C HIS A 119 18.98 31.73 14.30
N GLY A 120 18.75 31.62 15.60
CA GLY A 120 17.47 31.15 16.14
C GLY A 120 16.29 32.01 15.63
N THR A 121 15.32 31.36 15.11
CA THR A 121 13.93 31.79 14.81
C THR A 121 13.79 33.20 14.23
N ILE A 122 13.74 33.33 12.92
CA ILE A 122 13.32 34.57 12.25
C ILE A 122 11.79 34.58 12.18
N GLY A 123 11.16 35.37 13.02
CA GLY A 123 9.74 35.70 12.94
C GLY A 123 9.47 36.69 11.79
N ILE A 124 8.81 36.29 10.74
CA ILE A 124 8.32 37.20 9.70
C ILE A 124 7.09 37.93 10.25
N ARG A 125 7.22 39.21 10.54
CA ARG A 125 6.10 40.11 10.86
C ARG A 125 5.54 40.67 9.56
N LEU A 126 4.36 40.20 9.16
CA LEU A 126 3.55 40.89 8.14
C LEU A 126 2.76 41.99 8.83
N ASN A 127 3.12 43.25 8.60
CA ASN A 127 2.35 44.39 9.03
C ASN A 127 1.20 44.63 8.05
N THR A 128 -0.04 44.28 8.45
CA THR A 128 -1.23 44.86 7.87
C THR A 128 -1.94 45.66 8.95
N GLU A 129 -1.88 46.94 8.84
CA GLU A 129 -2.68 47.85 9.70
C GLU A 129 -4.16 47.71 9.37
N ASN A 130 -4.97 47.67 10.43
CA ASN A 130 -6.42 47.84 10.56
C ASN A 130 -7.27 46.56 10.54
N SER A 131 -7.34 45.91 11.71
CA SER A 131 -8.60 45.58 12.39
C SER A 131 -8.31 44.84 13.70
N ILE A 132 -9.08 45.18 14.75
CA ILE A 132 -9.00 44.57 16.08
C ILE A 132 -9.47 43.13 15.98
N GLY A 133 -8.51 42.20 15.91
CA GLY A 133 -8.72 40.74 15.92
C GLY A 133 -7.56 40.05 16.63
N ARG A 134 -7.86 39.14 17.57
CA ARG A 134 -6.88 38.31 18.25
C ARG A 134 -5.93 37.62 17.23
N PRO A 135 -4.63 37.47 17.52
CA PRO A 135 -3.75 36.74 16.62
C PRO A 135 -4.23 35.29 16.54
N VAL A 136 -4.65 34.87 15.34
CA VAL A 136 -4.79 33.46 15.00
C VAL A 136 -3.38 32.95 14.75
N TYR A 137 -2.86 32.15 15.66
CA TYR A 137 -1.65 31.38 15.38
C TYR A 137 -1.99 30.39 14.27
N ALA A 138 -1.48 30.64 13.07
CA ALA A 138 -1.46 29.62 12.05
C ALA A 138 -0.61 28.47 12.59
N THR A 139 -1.22 27.34 12.88
CA THR A 139 -0.50 26.08 13.11
C THR A 139 0.29 25.80 11.83
N SER A 140 1.62 25.74 11.94
CA SER A 140 2.46 25.25 10.85
C SER A 140 1.91 23.90 10.38
N PRO A 141 1.88 23.60 9.06
CA PRO A 141 1.56 22.28 8.60
C PRO A 141 2.45 21.29 9.35
N GLN A 142 1.83 20.37 10.06
CA GLN A 142 2.57 19.33 10.77
C GLN A 142 3.35 18.53 9.71
N ALA A 143 4.67 18.46 9.85
CA ALA A 143 5.49 17.68 8.92
C ALA A 143 4.97 16.24 8.89
N LEU A 144 4.94 15.65 7.69
CA LEU A 144 4.58 14.24 7.50
C LEU A 144 5.51 13.41 8.41
N GLN A 145 4.93 12.71 9.36
CA GLN A 145 5.67 11.84 10.27
C GLN A 145 5.54 10.41 9.75
N LEU A 146 6.66 9.85 9.28
CA LEU A 146 6.66 8.46 8.84
C LEU A 146 6.38 7.55 10.05
N PRO A 147 5.62 6.47 9.88
CA PRO A 147 5.42 5.47 10.91
C PRO A 147 6.76 4.95 11.44
N VAL A 148 6.78 4.58 12.72
CA VAL A 148 8.00 4.01 13.33
C VAL A 148 8.29 2.66 12.66
N PRO A 149 9.49 2.46 12.08
CA PRO A 149 9.84 1.21 11.45
C PRO A 149 9.67 0.02 12.42
N ASN A 150 9.21 -1.11 11.89
CA ASN A 150 9.03 -2.37 12.63
C ASN A 150 8.06 -2.30 13.83
N ARG A 151 7.23 -1.24 13.92
CA ARG A 151 6.20 -1.16 14.95
C ARG A 151 5.03 -2.07 14.63
N VAL A 152 4.59 -2.82 15.63
CA VAL A 152 3.34 -3.56 15.63
C VAL A 152 2.50 -3.08 16.81
N VAL A 153 1.27 -2.69 16.53
CA VAL A 153 0.30 -2.30 17.57
C VAL A 153 -0.80 -3.36 17.59
N SER A 154 -1.13 -3.92 18.76
CA SER A 154 -2.34 -4.71 18.95
C SER A 154 -3.34 -3.91 19.78
N VAL A 155 -4.61 -3.97 19.38
CA VAL A 155 -5.72 -3.35 20.09
C VAL A 155 -6.74 -4.42 20.43
N HIS A 156 -7.02 -4.60 21.71
CA HIS A 156 -8.01 -5.54 22.24
C HIS A 156 -9.23 -4.79 22.76
N ASP A 157 -10.43 -5.30 22.46
CA ASP A 157 -11.71 -4.83 23.02
C ASP A 157 -12.66 -6.03 23.15
N SER A 158 -12.96 -6.47 24.36
CA SER A 158 -13.84 -7.63 24.61
C SER A 158 -15.27 -7.44 24.09
N ARG A 159 -15.65 -6.21 23.72
CA ARG A 159 -16.96 -5.92 23.13
C ARG A 159 -16.99 -6.16 21.62
N ALA A 160 -15.82 -6.36 20.99
CA ALA A 160 -15.74 -6.48 19.54
C ALA A 160 -16.54 -7.66 19.00
N THR A 161 -16.61 -8.76 19.76
CA THR A 161 -17.46 -9.92 19.44
C THR A 161 -18.23 -10.42 20.66
N ASN A 162 -19.36 -11.09 20.44
CA ASN A 162 -20.17 -11.67 21.52
C ASN A 162 -20.88 -12.97 21.09
N TRP A 163 -20.26 -13.75 20.20
CA TRP A 163 -20.81 -15.01 19.73
C TRP A 163 -20.69 -16.12 20.78
N ASP A 164 -21.77 -16.85 21.00
CA ASP A 164 -21.82 -17.94 21.96
C ASP A 164 -21.24 -19.28 21.44
N HIS A 165 -20.76 -19.33 20.21
CA HIS A 165 -20.29 -20.51 19.46
C HIS A 165 -21.37 -21.58 19.19
N GLN A 166 -22.64 -21.23 19.36
CA GLN A 166 -23.76 -22.15 19.17
C GLN A 166 -24.87 -21.59 18.29
N THR A 167 -25.20 -20.32 18.47
CA THR A 167 -26.37 -19.69 17.84
C THR A 167 -25.95 -18.90 16.59
N GLY A 168 -26.58 -19.19 15.45
CA GLY A 168 -26.36 -18.42 14.22
C GLY A 168 -24.94 -18.56 13.66
N TYR A 169 -24.46 -17.51 13.04
CA TYR A 169 -23.14 -17.43 12.43
C TYR A 169 -22.29 -16.42 13.17
N HIS A 170 -21.03 -16.74 13.46
CA HIS A 170 -20.11 -15.87 14.21
C HIS A 170 -20.05 -14.43 13.68
N TRP A 171 -20.01 -14.24 12.35
CA TRP A 171 -19.96 -12.93 11.71
C TRP A 171 -21.22 -12.05 11.94
N GLN A 172 -22.27 -12.57 12.53
CA GLN A 172 -23.46 -11.79 12.93
C GLN A 172 -23.28 -11.09 14.28
N TYR A 173 -22.22 -11.41 15.01
CA TYR A 173 -21.98 -11.01 16.39
C TYR A 173 -20.75 -10.12 16.55
N ILE A 174 -20.43 -9.33 15.51
CA ILE A 174 -19.37 -8.34 15.54
C ILE A 174 -19.99 -6.95 15.77
N ASP A 175 -19.46 -6.22 16.75
CA ASP A 175 -19.87 -4.85 17.06
C ASP A 175 -19.06 -3.83 16.25
N GLN A 176 -19.73 -3.13 15.33
CA GLN A 176 -19.07 -2.16 14.45
C GLN A 176 -18.46 -1.00 15.24
N GLU A 177 -19.12 -0.48 16.28
CA GLU A 177 -18.62 0.67 17.05
C GLU A 177 -17.35 0.32 17.81
N ALA A 178 -17.28 -0.89 18.40
CA ALA A 178 -16.07 -1.38 19.03
C ALA A 178 -14.93 -1.51 18.02
N VAL A 179 -15.19 -2.09 16.84
CA VAL A 179 -14.20 -2.24 15.76
C VAL A 179 -13.73 -0.88 15.24
N ASP A 180 -14.62 0.10 15.05
CA ASP A 180 -14.27 1.45 14.64
C ASP A 180 -13.31 2.11 15.64
N ASN A 181 -13.59 1.95 16.94
CA ASN A 181 -12.69 2.44 17.98
C ASN A 181 -11.33 1.72 17.99
N MET A 182 -11.31 0.41 17.78
CA MET A 182 -10.07 -0.37 17.69
C MET A 182 -9.21 0.12 16.51
N VAL A 183 -9.80 0.31 15.32
CA VAL A 183 -9.08 0.82 14.14
C VAL A 183 -8.57 2.24 14.38
N ALA A 184 -9.40 3.12 14.93
CA ALA A 184 -8.99 4.49 15.24
C ALA A 184 -7.79 4.52 16.22
N ARG A 185 -7.82 3.72 17.27
CA ARG A 185 -6.75 3.62 18.27
C ARG A 185 -5.48 3.00 17.68
N GLY A 186 -5.64 1.97 16.84
CA GLY A 186 -4.52 1.28 16.18
C GLY A 186 -3.74 2.19 15.24
N VAL A 187 -4.43 2.89 14.33
CA VAL A 187 -3.76 3.79 13.37
C VAL A 187 -3.11 5.01 14.05
N MET A 188 -3.77 5.56 15.09
CA MET A 188 -3.18 6.65 15.88
C MET A 188 -1.92 6.22 16.61
N ALA A 189 -1.91 5.04 17.24
CA ALA A 189 -0.74 4.54 17.95
C ALA A 189 0.39 4.16 17.00
N LEU A 190 0.07 3.55 15.84
CA LEU A 190 1.04 3.18 14.81
C LEU A 190 1.80 4.41 14.28
N THR A 191 1.11 5.55 14.15
CA THR A 191 1.65 6.79 13.57
C THR A 191 2.05 7.82 14.64
N GLU A 192 1.82 7.55 15.92
CA GLU A 192 2.01 8.51 17.02
C GLU A 192 1.17 9.79 16.85
N ARG A 193 0.05 9.72 16.13
CA ARG A 193 -0.87 10.84 15.95
C ARG A 193 -1.96 10.88 17.01
N THR A 194 -2.45 12.06 17.28
CA THR A 194 -3.50 12.31 18.30
C THR A 194 -4.90 12.37 17.70
N ASN A 195 -5.02 12.33 16.39
CA ASN A 195 -6.29 12.26 15.68
C ASN A 195 -6.17 11.31 14.46
N THR A 196 -7.30 10.79 14.04
CA THR A 196 -7.37 9.76 12.99
C THR A 196 -7.07 10.31 11.60
N VAL A 197 -7.47 11.54 11.28
CA VAL A 197 -7.25 12.14 9.96
C VAL A 197 -5.75 12.29 9.67
N ASP A 198 -4.99 12.81 10.63
CA ASP A 198 -3.53 12.92 10.48
C ASP A 198 -2.88 11.54 10.39
N ALA A 199 -3.37 10.56 11.19
CA ALA A 199 -2.88 9.18 11.13
C ALA A 199 -3.09 8.55 9.75
N TRP A 200 -4.28 8.68 9.18
CA TRP A 200 -4.58 8.17 7.85
C TRP A 200 -3.79 8.88 6.75
N ASN A 201 -3.58 10.21 6.85
CA ASN A 201 -2.73 10.95 5.91
C ASN A 201 -1.26 10.49 5.92
N ASP A 202 -0.73 10.14 7.10
CA ASP A 202 0.64 9.61 7.20
C ASP A 202 0.75 8.21 6.58
N LEU A 203 -0.27 7.35 6.78
CA LEU A 203 -0.29 5.99 6.26
C LEU A 203 -0.56 5.97 4.75
N ILE A 204 -1.52 6.75 4.29
CA ILE A 204 -1.96 6.79 2.89
C ILE A 204 -1.77 8.21 2.36
N PRO A 205 -0.62 8.54 1.79
CA PRO A 205 -0.34 9.86 1.21
C PRO A 205 -1.09 10.04 -0.12
N TYR A 206 -2.42 10.02 -0.02
CA TYR A 206 -3.35 10.01 -1.14
C TYR A 206 -3.26 11.25 -2.01
N GLN A 207 -3.27 11.06 -3.33
CA GLN A 207 -3.43 12.12 -4.30
C GLN A 207 -4.73 11.93 -5.10
N PRO A 208 -5.44 13.01 -5.47
CA PRO A 208 -6.68 12.89 -6.22
C PRO A 208 -6.54 12.06 -7.51
N GLY A 209 -7.37 11.04 -7.63
CA GLY A 209 -7.38 10.13 -8.77
C GLY A 209 -6.58 8.85 -8.58
N GLU A 210 -5.91 8.67 -7.44
CA GLU A 210 -5.26 7.40 -7.07
C GLU A 210 -6.30 6.41 -6.54
N GLU A 211 -6.01 5.12 -6.65
CA GLU A 211 -6.83 4.04 -6.12
C GLU A 211 -6.16 3.40 -4.91
N VAL A 212 -6.99 3.02 -3.94
CA VAL A 212 -6.58 2.27 -2.75
C VAL A 212 -7.20 0.88 -2.82
N VAL A 213 -6.38 -0.16 -2.88
CA VAL A 213 -6.85 -1.55 -2.87
C VAL A 213 -6.78 -2.13 -1.46
N ILE A 214 -7.85 -2.79 -1.03
CA ILE A 214 -7.95 -3.53 0.23
C ILE A 214 -7.95 -5.03 -0.12
N LYS A 215 -6.87 -5.74 0.23
CA LYS A 215 -6.74 -7.19 0.06
C LYS A 215 -7.26 -7.92 1.28
N LEU A 216 -8.24 -8.77 1.06
CA LEU A 216 -8.88 -9.61 2.08
C LEU A 216 -8.58 -11.11 1.87
N ASN A 217 -9.08 -11.93 2.78
CA ASN A 217 -9.02 -13.38 2.68
C ASN A 217 -10.44 -13.97 2.66
N PHE A 218 -10.85 -14.57 1.55
CA PHE A 218 -12.11 -15.26 1.40
C PHE A 218 -11.90 -16.74 1.06
N ASN A 219 -10.96 -17.40 1.72
CA ASN A 219 -10.51 -18.75 1.35
C ASN A 219 -11.63 -19.78 1.28
N ASN A 220 -12.65 -19.66 2.11
CA ASN A 220 -13.75 -20.61 2.23
C ASN A 220 -15.10 -20.08 1.74
N ALA A 221 -15.15 -18.86 1.21
CA ALA A 221 -16.37 -18.21 0.81
C ALA A 221 -16.93 -18.75 -0.51
N GLY A 222 -18.19 -19.18 -0.52
CA GLY A 222 -19.03 -19.23 -1.72
C GLY A 222 -19.76 -17.91 -1.93
N CYS A 223 -20.51 -17.75 -3.02
CA CYS A 223 -21.18 -16.50 -3.37
C CYS A 223 -22.13 -15.96 -2.28
N SER A 224 -22.83 -16.82 -1.54
CA SER A 224 -23.66 -16.39 -0.41
C SER A 224 -22.86 -16.05 0.82
N GLY A 225 -21.82 -16.83 1.12
CA GLY A 225 -20.99 -16.73 2.31
C GLY A 225 -21.70 -17.11 3.63
N TYR A 226 -22.87 -17.73 3.59
CA TYR A 226 -23.62 -18.16 4.78
C TYR A 226 -23.06 -19.49 5.29
N ASN A 227 -21.99 -19.42 6.05
CA ASN A 227 -21.36 -20.55 6.75
C ASN A 227 -20.61 -20.03 7.98
N ASN A 228 -20.06 -20.93 8.82
CA ASN A 228 -19.26 -20.61 10.00
C ASN A 228 -17.73 -20.74 9.77
N GLN A 229 -17.30 -20.80 8.52
CA GLN A 229 -15.89 -20.77 8.21
C GLN A 229 -15.36 -19.34 8.33
N ILE A 230 -14.12 -19.20 8.79
CA ILE A 230 -13.48 -17.91 9.00
C ILE A 230 -13.02 -17.31 7.67
N ASP A 231 -13.56 -16.15 7.33
CA ASP A 231 -13.26 -15.34 6.17
C ASP A 231 -13.24 -13.87 6.56
N GLY A 232 -12.80 -12.98 5.67
CA GLY A 232 -12.77 -11.54 5.92
C GLY A 232 -14.11 -10.96 6.36
N TYR A 233 -14.05 -10.02 7.31
CA TYR A 233 -15.21 -9.34 7.87
C TYR A 233 -15.37 -7.91 7.31
N PRO A 234 -16.62 -7.44 7.13
CA PRO A 234 -16.87 -6.08 6.63
C PRO A 234 -16.59 -5.00 7.68
N GLU A 235 -16.64 -5.30 8.99
CA GLU A 235 -16.51 -4.31 10.04
C GLU A 235 -15.14 -3.60 10.05
N PRO A 236 -13.99 -4.30 10.04
CA PRO A 236 -12.70 -3.64 9.89
C PRO A 236 -12.59 -2.85 8.58
N VAL A 237 -13.22 -3.35 7.50
CA VAL A 237 -13.19 -2.69 6.19
C VAL A 237 -14.02 -1.41 6.19
N ASN A 238 -15.18 -1.38 6.85
CA ASN A 238 -15.99 -0.16 7.02
C ASN A 238 -15.19 0.92 7.75
N ALA A 239 -14.51 0.57 8.84
CA ALA A 239 -13.65 1.51 9.56
C ALA A 239 -12.49 2.05 8.69
N VAL A 240 -11.92 1.20 7.82
CA VAL A 240 -10.90 1.63 6.84
C VAL A 240 -11.50 2.55 5.79
N ILE A 241 -12.69 2.25 5.25
CA ILE A 241 -13.39 3.10 4.27
C ILE A 241 -13.66 4.49 4.87
N ASP A 242 -14.12 4.55 6.12
CA ASP A 242 -14.38 5.81 6.82
C ASP A 242 -13.07 6.60 7.02
N GLY A 243 -11.99 5.92 7.38
CA GLY A 243 -10.66 6.52 7.47
C GLY A 243 -10.18 7.09 6.15
N LEU A 244 -10.26 6.33 5.07
CA LEU A 244 -9.86 6.75 3.73
C LEU A 244 -10.70 7.91 3.20
N THR A 245 -12.02 7.87 3.42
CA THR A 245 -12.91 8.96 3.01
C THR A 245 -12.65 10.23 3.79
N SER A 246 -12.26 10.14 5.06
CA SER A 246 -11.88 11.28 5.91
C SER A 246 -10.67 12.07 5.37
N ILE A 247 -9.80 11.43 4.58
CA ILE A 247 -8.65 12.05 3.92
C ILE A 247 -8.90 12.37 2.43
N GLY A 248 -10.14 12.23 1.98
CA GLY A 248 -10.58 12.64 0.65
C GLY A 248 -10.51 11.56 -0.43
N VAL A 249 -10.31 10.28 -0.09
CA VAL A 249 -10.42 9.17 -1.06
C VAL A 249 -11.90 8.97 -1.41
N PRO A 250 -12.33 9.15 -2.67
CA PRO A 250 -13.70 8.86 -3.06
C PRO A 250 -13.98 7.35 -2.91
N PRO A 251 -15.16 6.93 -2.44
CA PRO A 251 -15.48 5.50 -2.31
C PRO A 251 -15.30 4.71 -3.62
N GLY A 252 -15.56 5.30 -4.78
CA GLY A 252 -15.32 4.65 -6.09
C GLY A 252 -13.86 4.34 -6.40
N ASN A 253 -12.91 4.96 -5.69
CA ASN A 253 -11.48 4.69 -5.79
C ASN A 253 -11.00 3.70 -4.71
N ILE A 254 -11.91 3.15 -3.89
CA ILE A 254 -11.61 2.10 -2.92
C ILE A 254 -12.00 0.76 -3.54
N TRP A 255 -11.02 -0.12 -3.70
CA TRP A 255 -11.18 -1.42 -4.35
C TRP A 255 -10.99 -2.53 -3.34
N ILE A 256 -12.01 -3.36 -3.16
CA ILE A 256 -11.98 -4.51 -2.26
C ILE A 256 -11.71 -5.77 -3.09
N THR A 257 -10.74 -6.58 -2.71
CA THR A 257 -10.32 -7.72 -3.53
C THR A 257 -9.87 -8.95 -2.72
N ASP A 258 -10.22 -10.10 -3.23
CA ASP A 258 -9.46 -11.34 -3.15
C ASP A 258 -9.39 -11.92 -4.56
N PRO A 259 -8.28 -11.72 -5.30
CA PRO A 259 -8.21 -12.11 -6.71
C PRO A 259 -8.43 -13.60 -6.96
N SER A 260 -8.15 -14.45 -5.98
CA SER A 260 -8.28 -15.92 -6.11
C SER A 260 -9.62 -16.47 -5.67
N ARG A 261 -10.48 -15.64 -5.10
CA ARG A 261 -11.77 -16.05 -4.50
C ARG A 261 -12.87 -15.07 -4.86
N VAL A 262 -14.11 -15.44 -4.55
CA VAL A 262 -15.28 -14.54 -4.72
C VAL A 262 -15.43 -13.66 -3.48
N VAL A 263 -15.89 -12.43 -3.67
CA VAL A 263 -16.35 -11.58 -2.57
C VAL A 263 -17.83 -11.92 -2.29
N PRO A 264 -18.16 -12.55 -1.15
CA PRO A 264 -19.49 -13.09 -0.91
C PRO A 264 -20.54 -12.00 -0.66
N ALA A 265 -21.82 -12.32 -0.93
CA ALA A 265 -22.94 -11.42 -0.71
C ALA A 265 -23.02 -10.96 0.76
N ARG A 266 -22.86 -11.90 1.73
CA ARG A 266 -22.90 -11.56 3.16
C ARG A 266 -21.93 -10.45 3.57
N PHE A 267 -20.78 -10.37 2.89
CA PHE A 267 -19.79 -9.31 3.13
C PHE A 267 -20.23 -8.01 2.46
N ARG A 268 -20.58 -8.06 1.16
CA ARG A 268 -20.93 -6.86 0.39
C ARG A 268 -22.18 -6.15 0.94
N ASP A 269 -23.18 -6.94 1.38
CA ASP A 269 -24.44 -6.42 1.92
C ASP A 269 -24.28 -5.67 3.26
N ARG A 270 -23.12 -5.82 3.92
CA ARG A 270 -22.77 -5.17 5.18
C ARG A 270 -21.72 -4.07 5.03
N ILE A 271 -21.19 -3.84 3.84
CA ILE A 271 -20.38 -2.66 3.55
C ILE A 271 -21.28 -1.44 3.52
N THR A 272 -20.91 -0.41 4.27
CA THR A 272 -21.72 0.79 4.48
C THR A 272 -21.73 1.73 3.28
N SER A 273 -20.66 1.72 2.47
CA SER A 273 -20.53 2.56 1.27
C SER A 273 -20.94 1.80 0.01
N SER A 274 -21.93 2.30 -0.73
CA SER A 274 -22.45 1.67 -1.95
C SER A 274 -21.54 1.79 -3.18
N ASP A 275 -20.56 2.70 -3.14
CA ASP A 275 -19.81 3.10 -4.33
C ASP A 275 -18.43 2.40 -4.44
N VAL A 276 -18.01 1.65 -3.41
CA VAL A 276 -16.77 0.86 -3.45
C VAL A 276 -16.83 -0.19 -4.57
N GLN A 277 -15.66 -0.53 -5.12
CA GLN A 277 -15.55 -1.48 -6.22
C GLN A 277 -15.06 -2.85 -5.71
N TYR A 278 -15.61 -3.92 -6.24
CA TYR A 278 -15.25 -5.29 -5.85
C TYR A 278 -14.55 -6.00 -7.02
N TYR A 279 -13.33 -6.48 -6.79
CA TYR A 279 -12.55 -7.24 -7.76
C TYR A 279 -12.29 -8.64 -7.23
N SER A 280 -12.69 -9.68 -7.98
CA SER A 280 -12.50 -11.06 -7.52
C SER A 280 -12.51 -12.09 -8.66
N TYR A 281 -12.14 -13.32 -8.32
CA TYR A 281 -12.23 -14.44 -9.25
C TYR A 281 -13.69 -14.78 -9.55
N GLY A 282 -14.06 -14.68 -10.82
CA GLY A 282 -15.45 -14.91 -11.23
C GLY A 282 -16.41 -13.81 -10.74
N SER A 283 -17.71 -14.04 -10.84
CA SER A 283 -18.72 -13.08 -10.46
C SER A 283 -19.82 -13.73 -9.62
N CYS A 284 -20.09 -13.16 -8.46
CA CYS A 284 -21.29 -13.45 -7.68
C CYS A 284 -22.47 -12.55 -8.02
N GLY A 285 -22.31 -11.69 -9.02
CA GLY A 285 -23.29 -10.66 -9.42
C GLY A 285 -23.36 -9.49 -8.45
N GLY A 286 -24.08 -8.46 -8.86
CA GLY A 286 -24.27 -7.24 -8.08
C GLY A 286 -23.58 -6.03 -8.69
N PRO A 287 -23.90 -4.82 -8.21
CA PRO A 287 -23.29 -3.59 -8.68
C PRO A 287 -21.81 -3.55 -8.29
N ASN A 288 -21.00 -2.85 -9.08
CA ASN A 288 -19.58 -2.59 -8.83
C ASN A 288 -18.72 -3.87 -8.71
N TYR A 289 -19.18 -5.01 -9.23
CA TYR A 289 -18.47 -6.29 -9.18
C TYR A 289 -17.74 -6.55 -10.50
N HIS A 290 -16.42 -6.71 -10.41
CA HIS A 290 -15.52 -6.89 -11.55
C HIS A 290 -14.75 -8.21 -11.44
N ALA A 291 -14.60 -8.90 -12.56
CA ALA A 291 -13.66 -9.99 -12.66
C ALA A 291 -12.22 -9.46 -12.64
N VAL A 292 -11.33 -10.18 -11.98
CA VAL A 292 -9.90 -9.85 -11.98
C VAL A 292 -9.24 -10.41 -13.25
N ASP A 293 -8.27 -9.66 -13.75
CA ASP A 293 -7.30 -10.09 -14.73
C ASP A 293 -5.91 -10.19 -14.08
N TYR A 294 -5.01 -10.93 -14.72
CA TYR A 294 -3.62 -11.08 -14.31
C TYR A 294 -2.71 -10.63 -15.44
N VAL A 295 -1.56 -10.06 -15.09
CA VAL A 295 -0.59 -9.65 -16.10
C VAL A 295 -0.07 -10.83 -16.90
N ASP A 296 0.37 -10.59 -18.13
CA ASP A 296 0.96 -11.63 -18.97
C ASP A 296 2.34 -12.05 -18.45
N SER A 297 2.76 -13.28 -18.77
CA SER A 297 4.04 -13.85 -18.31
C SER A 297 5.28 -13.12 -18.81
N ASP A 298 5.16 -12.34 -19.88
CA ASP A 298 6.20 -11.49 -20.46
C ASP A 298 6.02 -10.01 -20.11
N SER A 299 5.04 -9.68 -19.25
CA SER A 299 4.87 -8.33 -18.71
C SER A 299 6.08 -7.94 -17.85
N PRO A 300 6.50 -6.65 -17.89
CA PRO A 300 7.50 -6.13 -16.97
C PRO A 300 7.05 -6.13 -15.50
N ASP A 301 5.74 -6.29 -15.25
CA ASP A 301 5.14 -6.35 -13.93
C ASP A 301 5.21 -7.78 -13.31
N THR A 302 5.59 -8.78 -14.13
CA THR A 302 5.83 -10.16 -13.70
C THR A 302 7.21 -10.26 -13.03
N SER A 303 7.25 -10.79 -11.81
CA SER A 303 8.49 -11.14 -11.13
C SER A 303 8.87 -12.61 -11.36
N VAL A 304 10.04 -12.99 -10.91
CA VAL A 304 10.59 -14.35 -11.07
C VAL A 304 10.92 -14.89 -9.70
N ALA A 305 10.42 -16.08 -9.39
CA ALA A 305 10.70 -16.76 -8.14
C ALA A 305 12.16 -17.22 -8.05
N GLN A 306 12.72 -17.15 -6.86
CA GLN A 306 13.99 -17.79 -6.53
C GLN A 306 13.78 -19.31 -6.37
N CYS A 307 12.69 -19.70 -5.72
CA CYS A 307 12.28 -21.08 -5.59
C CYS A 307 10.78 -21.27 -5.86
N PRO A 308 10.42 -22.02 -6.89
CA PRO A 308 11.30 -22.68 -7.89
C PRO A 308 11.93 -21.68 -8.85
N ALA A 309 13.22 -21.85 -9.08
CA ALA A 309 14.00 -20.89 -9.87
C ALA A 309 13.46 -20.70 -11.29
N GLY A 310 13.29 -19.45 -11.67
CA GLY A 310 12.87 -19.05 -13.01
C GLY A 310 11.37 -19.08 -13.25
N GLU A 311 10.57 -19.50 -12.27
CA GLU A 311 9.10 -19.49 -12.42
C GLU A 311 8.52 -18.08 -12.33
N LYS A 312 7.46 -17.83 -13.09
CA LYS A 312 6.86 -16.51 -13.24
C LYS A 312 5.78 -16.28 -12.18
N ILE A 313 5.92 -15.19 -11.43
CA ILE A 313 4.91 -14.70 -10.48
C ILE A 313 4.17 -13.55 -11.16
N ARG A 314 2.91 -13.78 -11.50
CA ARG A 314 2.07 -12.86 -12.29
C ARG A 314 1.03 -12.21 -11.37
N PRO A 315 1.22 -10.95 -10.95
CA PRO A 315 0.26 -10.27 -10.08
C PRO A 315 -1.07 -10.03 -10.78
N SER A 316 -2.14 -9.98 -9.99
CA SER A 316 -3.42 -9.48 -10.48
C SER A 316 -3.28 -8.01 -10.92
N GLN A 317 -3.95 -7.66 -12.02
CA GLN A 317 -3.94 -6.31 -12.59
C GLN A 317 -4.42 -5.27 -11.57
N VAL A 318 -5.25 -5.65 -10.61
CA VAL A 318 -5.72 -4.78 -9.52
C VAL A 318 -4.57 -4.18 -8.71
N PHE A 319 -3.52 -4.96 -8.41
CA PHE A 319 -2.33 -4.45 -7.69
C PHE A 319 -1.40 -3.63 -8.58
N VAL A 320 -1.40 -3.91 -9.88
CA VAL A 320 -0.62 -3.13 -10.84
C VAL A 320 -1.25 -1.74 -11.03
N ASP A 321 -2.56 -1.66 -11.03
CA ASP A 321 -3.28 -0.43 -11.31
C ASP A 321 -3.46 0.49 -10.09
N ALA A 322 -3.65 -0.05 -8.88
CA ALA A 322 -3.78 0.74 -7.66
C ALA A 322 -2.43 1.37 -7.25
N GLU A 323 -2.46 2.50 -6.58
CA GLU A 323 -1.29 3.20 -6.02
C GLU A 323 -0.99 2.80 -4.58
N HIS A 324 -2.02 2.44 -3.81
CA HIS A 324 -1.89 2.08 -2.40
C HIS A 324 -2.54 0.73 -2.12
N LEU A 325 -1.91 -0.05 -1.25
CA LEU A 325 -2.38 -1.36 -0.81
C LEU A 325 -2.52 -1.40 0.71
N ILE A 326 -3.70 -1.81 1.16
CA ILE A 326 -3.98 -2.21 2.54
C ILE A 326 -4.21 -3.72 2.54
N ASN A 327 -3.48 -4.44 3.38
CA ASN A 327 -3.57 -5.89 3.48
C ASN A 327 -4.27 -6.28 4.79
N ILE A 328 -5.40 -7.00 4.73
CA ILE A 328 -6.15 -7.45 5.91
C ILE A 328 -6.14 -8.99 5.98
N PRO A 329 -5.08 -9.59 6.52
CA PRO A 329 -5.01 -11.02 6.79
C PRO A 329 -5.81 -11.40 8.02
N ILE A 330 -6.11 -12.69 8.17
CA ILE A 330 -6.84 -13.25 9.30
C ILE A 330 -5.89 -14.02 10.23
N LEU A 331 -6.11 -13.95 11.54
CA LEU A 331 -5.40 -14.71 12.55
C LEU A 331 -5.85 -16.18 12.51
N LYS A 332 -5.27 -16.94 11.58
CA LYS A 332 -5.57 -18.37 11.48
C LYS A 332 -4.38 -19.20 11.02
N SER A 333 -4.30 -20.41 11.53
CA SER A 333 -3.40 -21.44 11.04
C SER A 333 -3.86 -21.98 9.69
N HIS A 334 -2.93 -22.51 8.91
CA HIS A 334 -3.19 -23.19 7.65
C HIS A 334 -2.00 -24.10 7.35
N GLY A 335 -2.24 -25.29 6.86
CA GLY A 335 -1.17 -26.16 6.38
C GLY A 335 -0.87 -25.93 4.88
N PRO A 336 0.39 -25.87 4.47
CA PRO A 336 1.55 -25.51 5.27
C PRO A 336 1.58 -24.01 5.56
N TYR A 337 2.30 -23.60 6.58
CA TYR A 337 2.40 -22.22 7.09
C TYR A 337 1.10 -21.60 7.61
N ILE A 338 1.21 -20.40 8.15
CA ILE A 338 0.13 -19.66 8.79
C ILE A 338 -0.46 -18.65 7.80
N THR A 339 -1.78 -18.50 7.77
CA THR A 339 -2.44 -17.49 6.93
C THR A 339 -2.35 -16.13 7.58
N LEU A 340 -1.18 -15.48 7.48
CA LEU A 340 -0.92 -14.13 7.95
C LEU A 340 -0.60 -13.19 6.78
N ALA A 341 0.05 -12.04 7.04
CA ALA A 341 0.21 -10.99 6.05
C ALA A 341 0.88 -11.47 4.75
N LEU A 342 1.99 -12.20 4.86
CA LEU A 342 2.71 -12.68 3.68
C LEU A 342 1.91 -13.69 2.88
N LYS A 343 1.32 -14.71 3.55
CA LYS A 343 0.55 -15.74 2.87
C LYS A 343 -0.80 -15.24 2.34
N ASN A 344 -1.32 -14.12 2.85
CA ASN A 344 -2.52 -13.51 2.28
C ASN A 344 -2.32 -13.10 0.81
N HIS A 345 -1.09 -12.78 0.41
CA HIS A 345 -0.73 -12.47 -0.98
C HIS A 345 -0.55 -13.70 -1.88
N TYR A 346 -0.64 -14.92 -1.34
CA TYR A 346 -0.74 -16.11 -2.17
C TYR A 346 -1.91 -16.04 -3.17
N GLY A 347 -3.05 -15.50 -2.74
CA GLY A 347 -4.21 -15.25 -3.61
C GLY A 347 -4.10 -14.00 -4.50
N SER A 348 -3.01 -13.26 -4.45
CA SER A 348 -2.82 -12.02 -5.22
C SER A 348 -2.18 -12.24 -6.58
N VAL A 349 -1.65 -13.43 -6.83
CA VAL A 349 -0.87 -13.79 -8.01
C VAL A 349 -1.35 -15.10 -8.61
N ILE A 350 -1.03 -15.32 -9.88
CA ILE A 350 -1.07 -16.65 -10.49
C ILE A 350 0.34 -17.08 -10.87
N TYR A 351 0.49 -18.36 -10.93
CA TYR A 351 1.73 -19.05 -11.16
C TYR A 351 1.55 -20.02 -12.33
N ARG A 352 2.55 -20.72 -12.77
CA ARG A 352 2.54 -21.70 -13.87
C ARG A 352 1.11 -22.16 -14.30
N ASP A 353 0.81 -22.16 -15.55
CA ASP A 353 -0.44 -22.68 -16.15
C ASP A 353 -1.74 -22.04 -15.63
N ASN A 354 -1.66 -20.83 -15.06
CA ASN A 354 -2.80 -20.09 -14.52
C ASN A 354 -3.54 -20.81 -13.38
N THR A 355 -2.86 -21.65 -12.62
CA THR A 355 -3.42 -22.35 -11.47
C THR A 355 -2.75 -21.96 -10.16
N LEU A 356 -3.54 -21.78 -9.10
CA LEU A 356 -3.02 -21.53 -7.74
C LEU A 356 -2.49 -22.82 -7.11
N ASP A 357 -3.04 -23.97 -7.49
CA ASP A 357 -2.72 -25.27 -6.88
C ASP A 357 -1.25 -25.68 -7.11
N SER A 358 -0.65 -25.23 -8.20
CA SER A 358 0.76 -25.57 -8.51
C SER A 358 1.76 -25.00 -7.53
N MET A 359 1.42 -23.92 -6.80
CA MET A 359 2.33 -23.30 -5.83
C MET A 359 2.42 -24.02 -4.49
N HIS A 360 1.41 -24.79 -4.10
CA HIS A 360 1.41 -25.53 -2.83
C HIS A 360 2.54 -26.55 -2.73
N ALA A 361 3.01 -27.07 -3.86
CA ALA A 361 4.15 -28.00 -3.89
C ALA A 361 5.47 -27.38 -3.39
N TYR A 362 5.56 -26.06 -3.28
CA TYR A 362 6.79 -25.33 -2.91
C TYR A 362 6.73 -24.70 -1.52
N PHE A 363 5.73 -25.02 -0.72
CA PHE A 363 5.53 -24.45 0.61
C PHE A 363 6.17 -25.22 1.73
N ASN A 364 6.38 -26.51 1.57
CA ASN A 364 6.88 -27.36 2.64
C ASN A 364 8.02 -28.26 2.17
N GLN A 365 8.83 -28.72 3.12
CA GLN A 365 9.97 -29.57 2.84
C GLN A 365 9.58 -30.91 2.20
N ASP A 366 8.41 -31.46 2.57
CA ASP A 366 7.93 -32.74 2.03
C ASP A 366 7.51 -32.66 0.56
N GLY A 367 7.12 -31.47 0.10
CA GLY A 367 6.73 -31.17 -1.27
C GLY A 367 7.75 -30.40 -2.10
N ASN A 368 8.95 -30.13 -1.55
CA ASN A 368 10.00 -29.35 -2.20
C ASN A 368 10.75 -30.15 -3.29
N PRO A 369 10.25 -30.22 -4.54
CA PRO A 369 10.80 -31.09 -5.56
C PRO A 369 12.14 -30.62 -6.10
N GLN A 370 12.57 -29.39 -5.79
CA GLN A 370 13.80 -28.76 -6.26
C GLN A 370 14.87 -28.65 -5.18
N GLY A 371 14.54 -29.00 -3.91
CA GLY A 371 15.49 -28.94 -2.81
C GLY A 371 15.90 -27.52 -2.45
N CYS A 372 14.99 -26.55 -2.57
CA CYS A 372 15.21 -25.16 -2.16
C CYS A 372 15.48 -25.08 -0.65
N ASP A 373 16.31 -24.15 -0.25
CA ASP A 373 16.45 -23.77 1.16
C ASP A 373 15.31 -22.80 1.55
N LEU A 374 14.24 -23.35 2.12
CA LEU A 374 13.02 -22.58 2.41
C LEU A 374 13.21 -21.44 3.43
N GLU A 375 14.31 -21.47 4.21
CA GLU A 375 14.71 -20.37 5.11
C GLU A 375 15.22 -19.14 4.36
N THR A 376 15.69 -19.30 3.12
CA THR A 376 16.26 -18.23 2.30
C THR A 376 15.58 -18.06 0.96
N GLU A 377 14.95 -19.11 0.42
CA GLU A 377 14.35 -19.16 -0.92
C GLU A 377 12.90 -19.66 -0.83
N ASN A 378 11.99 -18.77 -0.48
CA ASN A 378 10.60 -19.14 -0.24
C ASN A 378 9.64 -18.40 -1.18
N ILE A 379 8.76 -19.14 -1.85
CA ILE A 379 7.79 -18.56 -2.80
C ILE A 379 6.89 -17.49 -2.17
N LEU A 380 6.57 -17.57 -0.88
CA LEU A 380 5.78 -16.53 -0.21
C LEU A 380 6.58 -15.24 -0.04
N ALA A 381 7.88 -15.33 0.22
CA ALA A 381 8.78 -14.19 0.24
C ALA A 381 8.90 -13.57 -1.17
N ASP A 382 9.12 -14.40 -2.21
CA ASP A 382 9.20 -13.94 -3.60
C ASP A 382 7.92 -13.25 -4.08
N ILE A 383 6.73 -13.72 -3.68
CA ILE A 383 5.45 -13.07 -3.99
C ILE A 383 5.39 -11.68 -3.35
N ASN A 384 5.79 -11.56 -2.10
CA ASN A 384 5.74 -10.29 -1.38
C ASN A 384 6.85 -9.32 -1.81
N ASP A 385 7.94 -9.80 -2.41
CA ASP A 385 8.98 -8.97 -3.02
C ASP A 385 8.57 -8.37 -4.39
N ASN A 386 7.44 -8.80 -4.95
CA ASN A 386 6.94 -8.16 -6.16
C ASN A 386 6.69 -6.66 -5.91
N PRO A 387 7.22 -5.74 -6.75
CA PRO A 387 7.13 -4.29 -6.52
C PRO A 387 5.70 -3.76 -6.35
N HIS A 388 4.70 -4.41 -6.99
CA HIS A 388 3.29 -4.01 -6.87
C HIS A 388 2.66 -4.42 -5.55
N ILE A 389 3.31 -5.29 -4.78
CA ILE A 389 2.93 -5.66 -3.41
C ILE A 389 3.83 -4.91 -2.43
N ARG A 390 5.16 -5.11 -2.51
CA ARG A 390 6.13 -4.53 -1.59
C ARG A 390 6.04 -3.00 -1.49
N ASP A 391 6.16 -2.32 -2.64
CA ASP A 391 6.31 -0.85 -2.65
C ASP A 391 4.97 -0.12 -2.46
N LYS A 392 3.84 -0.83 -2.58
CA LYS A 392 2.49 -0.26 -2.45
C LYS A 392 1.80 -0.60 -1.14
N THR A 393 2.28 -1.58 -0.39
CA THR A 393 1.74 -1.91 0.94
C THR A 393 2.01 -0.75 1.90
N ARG A 394 0.93 -0.11 2.36
CA ARG A 394 0.96 1.03 3.29
C ARG A 394 0.58 0.64 4.70
N LEU A 395 -0.30 -0.33 4.82
CA LEU A 395 -0.85 -0.77 6.09
C LEU A 395 -1.20 -2.25 6.02
N VAL A 396 -0.89 -2.97 7.07
CA VAL A 396 -1.39 -4.32 7.34
C VAL A 396 -2.26 -4.26 8.58
N ILE A 397 -3.51 -4.77 8.49
CA ILE A 397 -4.42 -4.91 9.63
C ILE A 397 -4.67 -6.40 9.84
N GLY A 398 -4.02 -6.99 10.83
CA GLY A 398 -4.25 -8.38 11.20
C GLY A 398 -5.60 -8.54 11.90
N ASP A 399 -6.53 -9.24 11.25
CA ASP A 399 -7.86 -9.49 11.79
C ASP A 399 -7.83 -10.72 12.72
N GLY A 400 -7.90 -10.47 14.00
CA GLY A 400 -8.05 -11.44 15.09
C GLY A 400 -9.30 -11.18 15.92
N LEU A 401 -10.38 -10.65 15.32
CA LEU A 401 -11.69 -10.56 16.00
C LEU A 401 -12.14 -11.95 16.39
N PHE A 402 -12.08 -12.87 15.44
CA PHE A 402 -12.13 -14.31 15.65
C PHE A 402 -10.80 -14.92 15.19
N GLY A 403 -10.57 -16.18 15.51
CA GLY A 403 -9.37 -16.86 15.08
C GLY A 403 -9.55 -18.36 14.94
N ASN A 404 -8.58 -18.99 14.26
CA ASN A 404 -8.48 -20.45 14.21
C ASN A 404 -7.00 -20.85 14.34
N PRO A 405 -6.58 -21.34 15.52
CA PRO A 405 -5.19 -21.75 15.72
C PRO A 405 -4.89 -23.11 15.11
N TYR A 406 -5.90 -23.88 14.68
CA TYR A 406 -5.74 -25.25 14.21
C TYR A 406 -5.86 -25.38 12.70
N VAL A 407 -5.17 -26.36 12.13
CA VAL A 407 -5.32 -26.75 10.72
C VAL A 407 -6.52 -27.71 10.61
N ASN A 408 -7.71 -27.17 10.46
CA ASN A 408 -8.95 -27.91 10.36
C ASN A 408 -9.81 -27.40 9.16
N ASP A 409 -11.12 -27.52 9.25
CA ASP A 409 -12.08 -27.10 8.23
C ASP A 409 -12.25 -25.57 8.09
N GLY A 410 -11.51 -24.78 8.88
CA GLY A 410 -11.58 -23.32 8.87
C GLY A 410 -12.68 -22.73 9.74
N SER A 411 -13.27 -23.50 10.68
CA SER A 411 -14.21 -22.99 11.67
C SER A 411 -13.54 -22.05 12.67
N VAL A 412 -14.34 -21.18 13.26
CA VAL A 412 -13.89 -20.32 14.38
C VAL A 412 -13.73 -21.17 15.63
N GLU A 413 -12.63 -20.99 16.34
CA GLU A 413 -12.32 -21.73 17.57
C GLU A 413 -12.14 -20.77 18.75
N ARG A 414 -12.48 -21.23 19.95
CA ARG A 414 -12.12 -20.54 21.20
C ARG A 414 -10.66 -20.84 21.55
N TRP A 415 -10.00 -19.85 22.14
CA TRP A 415 -8.58 -19.95 22.46
C TRP A 415 -8.35 -20.04 23.98
N ASP A 416 -7.56 -20.99 24.40
CA ASP A 416 -7.21 -21.17 25.81
C ASP A 416 -6.45 -19.97 26.37
N ILE A 417 -5.55 -19.38 25.58
CA ILE A 417 -4.76 -18.19 25.98
C ILE A 417 -5.62 -16.94 26.17
N PHE A 418 -6.85 -16.93 25.65
CA PHE A 418 -7.87 -15.89 25.87
C PHE A 418 -8.98 -16.36 26.82
N ASN A 419 -8.67 -17.25 27.78
CA ASN A 419 -9.61 -17.79 28.76
C ASN A 419 -10.80 -18.52 28.13
N ASN A 420 -10.57 -19.30 27.09
CA ASN A 420 -11.59 -20.03 26.35
C ASN A 420 -12.63 -19.08 25.68
N ASP A 421 -12.15 -17.97 25.16
CA ASP A 421 -12.95 -16.97 24.45
C ASP A 421 -12.33 -16.65 23.09
N ASP A 422 -12.94 -15.76 22.31
CA ASP A 422 -12.40 -15.23 21.05
C ASP A 422 -11.26 -14.23 21.31
N PRO A 423 -10.29 -14.09 20.39
CA PRO A 423 -9.17 -13.18 20.61
C PRO A 423 -9.55 -11.71 20.75
N ASN A 424 -10.55 -11.23 20.02
CA ASN A 424 -11.02 -9.84 20.08
C ASN A 424 -9.89 -8.81 19.87
N ILE A 425 -8.93 -9.10 18.98
CA ILE A 425 -7.73 -8.29 18.73
C ILE A 425 -7.65 -7.88 17.27
N LEU A 426 -7.30 -6.61 17.01
CA LEU A 426 -6.80 -6.16 15.72
C LEU A 426 -5.33 -5.77 15.87
N PHE A 427 -4.51 -6.16 14.88
CA PHE A 427 -3.08 -5.83 14.80
C PHE A 427 -2.84 -4.82 13.68
N PHE A 428 -1.87 -3.91 13.86
CA PHE A 428 -1.56 -2.84 12.90
C PHE A 428 -0.05 -2.73 12.72
N SER A 429 0.42 -2.69 11.47
CA SER A 429 1.82 -2.44 11.15
C SER A 429 1.98 -1.94 9.71
N THR A 430 3.09 -1.29 9.43
CA THR A 430 3.57 -1.06 8.05
C THR A 430 4.60 -2.11 7.62
N ASP A 431 5.03 -2.98 8.53
CA ASP A 431 5.96 -4.08 8.30
C ASP A 431 5.21 -5.42 8.25
N PRO A 432 5.05 -6.05 7.06
CA PRO A 432 4.28 -7.28 6.91
C PRO A 432 4.95 -8.50 7.57
N VAL A 433 6.27 -8.48 7.77
CA VAL A 433 7.01 -9.55 8.43
C VAL A 433 6.87 -9.43 9.93
N ALA A 434 7.04 -8.24 10.50
CA ALA A 434 6.92 -8.00 11.93
C ALA A 434 5.51 -8.33 12.45
N ILE A 435 4.46 -7.87 11.76
CA ILE A 435 3.08 -8.19 12.14
C ILE A 435 2.79 -9.69 12.03
N SER A 436 3.31 -10.37 11.00
CA SER A 436 3.16 -11.82 10.86
C SER A 436 3.88 -12.56 11.98
N SER A 437 5.05 -12.08 12.42
CA SER A 437 5.80 -12.65 13.55
C SER A 437 4.99 -12.55 14.85
N VAL A 438 4.47 -11.37 15.16
CA VAL A 438 3.63 -11.15 16.37
C VAL A 438 2.37 -12.01 16.34
N MET A 439 1.63 -12.02 15.23
CA MET A 439 0.40 -12.82 15.11
C MET A 439 0.69 -14.32 15.19
N MET A 440 1.83 -14.76 14.63
CA MET A 440 2.26 -16.16 14.73
C MET A 440 2.57 -16.57 16.17
N ASP A 441 3.20 -15.71 16.95
CA ASP A 441 3.52 -16.00 18.34
C ASP A 441 2.26 -16.26 19.19
N TYR A 442 1.12 -15.58 18.91
CA TYR A 442 -0.16 -15.92 19.51
C TYR A 442 -0.64 -17.33 19.13
N ILE A 443 -0.49 -17.73 17.85
CA ILE A 443 -0.85 -19.08 17.39
C ILE A 443 0.09 -20.11 18.04
N VAL A 444 1.38 -19.82 18.16
CA VAL A 444 2.36 -20.69 18.82
C VAL A 444 2.06 -20.85 20.31
N ALA A 445 1.66 -19.78 20.99
CA ALA A 445 1.27 -19.83 22.41
C ALA A 445 0.04 -20.71 22.63
N GLU A 446 -0.92 -20.69 21.71
CA GLU A 446 -2.14 -21.50 21.78
C GLU A 446 -1.88 -22.97 21.42
N ARG A 447 -1.11 -23.22 20.38
CA ARG A 447 -1.04 -24.53 19.73
C ARG A 447 0.33 -25.21 19.80
N GLY A 448 1.39 -24.45 20.06
CA GLY A 448 2.78 -24.89 19.95
C GLY A 448 3.42 -24.56 18.60
N ASN A 449 4.59 -25.10 18.36
CA ASN A 449 5.46 -24.71 17.25
C ASN A 449 4.77 -24.76 15.86
N GLN A 450 5.11 -23.81 15.01
CA GLN A 450 4.64 -23.68 13.64
C GLN A 450 5.81 -23.48 12.68
N ASP A 451 5.58 -23.84 11.40
CA ASP A 451 6.55 -23.58 10.33
C ASP A 451 6.58 -22.07 10.01
N HIS A 452 7.76 -21.48 9.98
CA HIS A 452 7.97 -20.04 9.83
C HIS A 452 9.10 -19.65 8.85
N GLU A 453 9.62 -20.62 8.09
CA GLU A 453 10.72 -20.41 7.13
C GLU A 453 10.44 -19.26 6.16
N HIS A 454 9.20 -19.06 5.76
CA HIS A 454 8.79 -17.95 4.89
C HIS A 454 9.04 -16.57 5.52
N LEU A 455 9.03 -16.44 6.87
CA LEU A 455 9.33 -15.20 7.58
C LEU A 455 10.83 -14.93 7.58
N HIS A 456 11.66 -15.98 7.76
CA HIS A 456 13.11 -15.88 7.64
C HIS A 456 13.52 -15.47 6.23
N ALA A 457 12.96 -16.11 5.20
CA ALA A 457 13.21 -15.77 3.81
C ALA A 457 12.81 -14.33 3.49
N ALA A 458 11.64 -13.89 3.94
CA ALA A 458 11.16 -12.52 3.73
C ALA A 458 12.05 -11.48 4.44
N ALA A 459 12.49 -11.76 5.68
CA ALA A 459 13.43 -10.90 6.39
C ALA A 459 14.79 -10.83 5.68
N SER A 460 15.26 -11.94 5.12
CA SER A 460 16.50 -12.00 4.33
C SER A 460 16.43 -11.14 3.06
N LEU A 461 15.25 -10.99 2.46
CA LEU A 461 15.01 -10.10 1.32
C LEU A 461 14.81 -8.64 1.75
N GLY A 462 14.81 -8.34 3.06
CA GLY A 462 14.62 -7.00 3.57
C GLY A 462 13.17 -6.51 3.52
N LEU A 463 12.19 -7.43 3.51
CA LEU A 463 10.77 -7.10 3.50
C LEU A 463 10.24 -6.69 4.87
N GLY A 464 11.01 -6.87 5.94
CA GLY A 464 10.67 -6.52 7.30
C GLY A 464 11.51 -7.28 8.32
N VAL A 465 11.08 -7.24 9.59
CA VAL A 465 11.81 -7.84 10.72
C VAL A 465 11.09 -9.09 11.22
N HIS A 466 11.81 -10.21 11.27
CA HIS A 466 11.34 -11.43 11.92
C HIS A 466 12.03 -11.64 13.26
N GLU A 467 11.22 -11.82 14.29
CA GLU A 467 11.65 -12.12 15.65
C GLU A 467 10.50 -12.80 16.40
N HIS A 468 10.81 -13.62 17.39
CA HIS A 468 9.85 -14.17 18.35
C HIS A 468 9.94 -13.42 19.68
N TRP A 469 8.82 -13.32 20.39
CA TRP A 469 8.81 -12.80 21.75
C TRP A 469 9.55 -13.76 22.72
N ASP A 470 9.98 -13.18 23.84
CA ASP A 470 10.67 -13.94 24.90
C ASP A 470 9.72 -14.93 25.61
N SER A 471 8.46 -14.54 25.83
CA SER A 471 7.41 -15.38 26.40
C SER A 471 6.02 -14.77 26.19
N PHE A 472 4.99 -15.57 26.32
CA PHE A 472 3.59 -15.12 26.26
C PHE A 472 3.25 -14.10 27.37
N GLU A 473 3.84 -14.26 28.56
CA GLU A 473 3.59 -13.38 29.70
C GLU A 473 4.17 -11.98 29.49
N ASN A 474 5.39 -11.88 28.94
CA ASN A 474 6.10 -10.62 28.76
C ASN A 474 5.83 -9.98 27.39
N LYS A 475 5.68 -10.80 26.33
CA LYS A 475 5.50 -10.38 24.95
C LYS A 475 6.54 -9.34 24.49
N HIS A 476 7.79 -9.52 24.93
CA HIS A 476 8.89 -8.60 24.64
C HIS A 476 9.67 -9.07 23.42
N TYR A 477 9.97 -8.11 22.54
CA TYR A 477 10.82 -8.24 21.36
C TYR A 477 12.00 -7.28 21.48
N SER A 478 13.12 -7.60 20.85
CA SER A 478 14.30 -6.73 20.84
C SER A 478 14.37 -5.84 19.59
N ALA A 479 13.84 -6.32 18.47
CA ALA A 479 13.88 -5.62 17.18
C ALA A 479 12.49 -5.14 16.72
N ILE A 480 11.41 -5.72 17.20
CA ILE A 480 10.03 -5.30 16.92
C ILE A 480 9.55 -4.37 18.04
N ASP A 481 9.13 -3.15 17.73
CA ASP A 481 8.47 -2.23 18.67
C ASP A 481 7.00 -2.66 18.83
N TYR A 482 6.75 -3.58 19.77
CA TYR A 482 5.41 -4.11 20.01
C TYR A 482 4.67 -3.35 21.08
N GLN A 483 3.51 -2.78 20.72
CA GLN A 483 2.65 -2.01 21.61
C GLN A 483 1.29 -2.72 21.78
N ILE A 484 0.83 -2.83 23.02
CA ILE A 484 -0.45 -3.44 23.37
C ILE A 484 -1.38 -2.38 23.93
N ILE A 485 -2.56 -2.24 23.33
CA ILE A 485 -3.63 -1.38 23.79
C ILE A 485 -4.81 -2.29 24.20
N ASP A 486 -5.17 -2.22 25.47
CA ASP A 486 -6.33 -2.92 26.01
C ASP A 486 -7.42 -1.90 26.36
N LEU A 487 -8.53 -1.93 25.62
CA LEU A 487 -9.64 -0.98 25.78
C LEU A 487 -10.57 -1.36 26.93
N ASP A 488 -10.49 -2.57 27.47
CA ASP A 488 -11.21 -3.00 28.66
C ASP A 488 -10.59 -2.47 29.95
N SER A 489 -9.30 -2.16 29.90
CA SER A 489 -8.59 -1.61 31.03
C SER A 489 -9.07 -0.18 31.31
N PRO A 490 -9.42 0.17 32.56
CA PRO A 490 -9.84 1.51 32.88
C PRO A 490 -8.74 2.50 32.52
N GLN A 491 -9.07 3.44 31.61
CA GLN A 491 -8.14 4.51 31.22
C GLN A 491 -7.82 5.33 32.46
N VAL A 492 -6.64 5.11 33.06
CA VAL A 492 -6.15 5.96 34.15
C VAL A 492 -5.71 7.28 33.53
N TYR A 493 -6.61 8.25 33.45
CA TYR A 493 -6.24 9.63 33.19
C TYR A 493 -5.43 10.12 34.39
N LEU A 494 -4.11 10.02 34.35
CA LEU A 494 -3.26 10.76 35.26
C LEU A 494 -3.45 12.24 34.89
N PRO A 495 -4.02 13.07 35.77
CA PRO A 495 -4.09 14.49 35.49
C PRO A 495 -2.66 14.98 35.34
N ILE A 496 -2.36 15.62 34.22
CA ILE A 496 -1.06 16.30 34.01
C ILE A 496 -0.98 17.38 35.07
N VAL A 497 -0.29 17.11 36.17
CA VAL A 497 0.03 18.10 37.18
C VAL A 497 1.12 18.96 36.56
N LEU A 498 0.71 20.04 35.90
CA LEU A 498 1.65 21.07 35.46
C LEU A 498 2.41 21.58 36.71
N PRO A 499 3.73 21.53 36.75
CA PRO A 499 4.45 22.07 37.87
C PRO A 499 4.11 23.57 38.02
N ASN A 500 3.60 23.95 39.19
CA ASN A 500 3.32 25.33 39.53
C ASN A 500 4.58 26.17 39.38
N TYR A 501 4.65 26.97 38.33
CA TYR A 501 5.66 28.02 38.24
C TYR A 501 5.37 29.04 39.30
N THR A 502 6.00 28.89 40.47
CA THR A 502 6.08 29.91 41.49
C THR A 502 6.79 31.12 40.92
N ARG A 503 6.06 32.21 40.71
CA ARG A 503 6.61 33.54 40.37
C ARG A 503 7.66 33.93 41.43
N LEU A 504 8.92 33.93 41.04
CA LEU A 504 9.99 34.61 41.80
C LEU A 504 9.69 36.13 41.79
N ARG A 505 9.20 36.64 42.94
CA ARG A 505 9.10 38.06 43.17
C ARG A 505 10.53 38.65 43.22
N SER A 506 10.83 39.53 42.31
CA SER A 506 12.02 40.35 42.33
C SER A 506 12.04 41.21 43.62
N ARG A 507 12.95 40.92 44.52
CA ARG A 507 13.30 41.83 45.62
C ARG A 507 14.08 43.00 45.01
N ARG A 508 13.51 44.20 45.04
CA ARG A 508 14.26 45.47 44.91
C ARG A 508 15.19 45.64 46.13
N TRP A 509 16.42 45.81 45.87
CA TRP A 509 17.37 46.39 46.88
C TRP A 509 17.31 47.91 46.80
N ARG A 510 17.19 48.53 47.98
CA ARG A 510 17.48 49.96 48.20
C ARG A 510 18.97 50.13 48.38
#